data_261db6c3016ee731c83f727741696a64
#
_entry.id   261db6c3016ee731c83f727741696a64
#
_cell.length_a   1.000
_cell.length_b   1.000
_cell.length_c   1.000
_cell.angle_alpha   90.00
_cell.angle_beta   90.00
_cell.angle_gamma   90.00
#
_symmetry.space_group_name_H-M   'P 1'
#
loop_
_entity.id
_entity.type
_entity.pdbx_description
1 polymer ?
#
loop_
_entity_poly.entity_id
_entity_poly.type
_entity_poly.pdbx_seq_one_letter_code
_entity_poly.pdbx_strand_id
1 'polypeptide(L)'
;MSEDIKVRIATPDDVHDLMELAMLACDENGFVNPNPVKLLNEIYPALTLQSGIVGVVGKTGEKPEAAILLRVGNVWYSDNPVLEERAIFVHP
;
A
#
# COMPACT_ATOMS: atom_id res chain seq x y z
N MET A 1 23.67 -15.20 -6.98
CA MET A 1 22.38 -15.43 -7.50
C MET A 1 21.55 -14.17 -7.36
N SER A 2 20.85 -13.87 -8.31
CA SER A 2 20.07 -12.66 -8.27
C SER A 2 18.61 -13.00 -8.26
N GLU A 3 17.90 -12.29 -7.46
CA GLU A 3 16.47 -12.32 -7.48
C GLU A 3 16.01 -11.08 -8.20
N ASP A 4 14.98 -11.24 -8.97
CA ASP A 4 14.38 -10.10 -9.65
C ASP A 4 13.44 -9.33 -8.73
N ILE A 5 13.93 -9.04 -7.54
CA ILE A 5 13.15 -8.26 -6.57
C ILE A 5 13.26 -6.80 -6.95
N LYS A 6 12.13 -6.17 -7.11
CA LYS A 6 12.06 -4.77 -7.51
C LYS A 6 11.16 -3.98 -6.59
N VAL A 7 11.51 -2.71 -6.42
CA VAL A 7 10.68 -1.74 -5.71
C VAL A 7 10.16 -0.77 -6.76
N ARG A 8 8.86 -0.55 -6.78
CA ARG A 8 8.26 0.37 -7.73
C ARG A 8 7.04 1.04 -7.13
N ILE A 9 6.59 2.10 -7.79
CA ILE A 9 5.34 2.76 -7.41
C ILE A 9 4.20 1.99 -8.06
N ALA A 10 3.18 1.69 -7.27
CA ALA A 10 2.00 0.98 -7.77
C ALA A 10 1.13 1.90 -8.62
N THR A 11 0.41 1.31 -9.54
CA THR A 11 -0.53 1.99 -10.41
C THR A 11 -1.93 1.42 -10.18
N PRO A 12 -2.99 2.04 -10.74
CA PRO A 12 -4.34 1.49 -10.59
C PRO A 12 -4.47 0.03 -11.06
N ASP A 13 -3.62 -0.42 -11.97
CA ASP A 13 -3.63 -1.82 -12.40
C ASP A 13 -3.27 -2.79 -11.28
N ASP A 14 -2.65 -2.30 -10.23
CA ASP A 14 -2.24 -3.12 -9.09
C ASP A 14 -3.33 -3.27 -8.02
N VAL A 15 -4.49 -2.64 -8.21
CA VAL A 15 -5.50 -2.56 -7.15
C VAL A 15 -5.94 -3.94 -6.66
N HIS A 16 -6.15 -4.88 -7.56
CA HIS A 16 -6.62 -6.20 -7.18
C HIS A 16 -5.60 -6.93 -6.29
N ASP A 17 -4.34 -6.92 -6.73
CA ASP A 17 -3.29 -7.60 -5.98
C ASP A 17 -3.03 -6.92 -4.64
N LEU A 18 -3.13 -5.60 -4.60
CA LEU A 18 -2.94 -4.87 -3.35
C LEU A 18 -4.06 -5.12 -2.36
N MET A 19 -5.30 -5.20 -2.85
CA MET A 19 -6.42 -5.55 -1.98
C MET A 19 -6.26 -6.94 -1.41
N GLU A 20 -5.83 -7.88 -2.23
CA GLU A 20 -5.58 -9.24 -1.75
C GLU A 20 -4.49 -9.26 -0.68
N LEU A 21 -3.38 -8.56 -0.93
CA LEU A 21 -2.28 -8.48 0.03
C LEU A 21 -2.74 -7.85 1.34
N ALA A 22 -3.49 -6.75 1.26
CA ALA A 22 -3.96 -6.05 2.46
C ALA A 22 -4.90 -6.93 3.28
N MET A 23 -5.80 -7.65 2.61
CA MET A 23 -6.72 -8.54 3.30
C MET A 23 -5.99 -9.68 3.99
N LEU A 24 -5.00 -10.27 3.32
CA LEU A 24 -4.21 -11.34 3.91
C LEU A 24 -3.41 -10.85 5.12
N ALA A 25 -2.81 -9.67 5.01
CA ALA A 25 -2.02 -9.12 6.10
C ALA A 25 -2.89 -8.80 7.32
N CYS A 26 -4.07 -8.25 7.09
CA CYS A 26 -5.00 -7.96 8.19
C CYS A 26 -5.53 -9.23 8.83
N ASP A 27 -5.80 -10.24 8.03
CA ASP A 27 -6.27 -11.51 8.54
C ASP A 27 -5.23 -12.16 9.44
N GLU A 28 -3.97 -12.07 9.06
CA GLU A 28 -2.90 -12.64 9.88
C GLU A 28 -2.77 -11.95 11.23
N ASN A 29 -2.96 -10.64 11.27
CA ASN A 29 -2.88 -9.89 12.53
C ASN A 29 -3.98 -10.28 13.51
N GLY A 30 -5.17 -10.62 13.02
CA GLY A 30 -6.24 -11.16 13.86
C GLY A 30 -6.91 -10.19 14.82
N PHE A 31 -6.57 -8.92 14.81
CA PHE A 31 -7.11 -7.97 15.78
C PHE A 31 -8.44 -7.37 15.34
N VAL A 32 -8.60 -7.13 14.05
CA VAL A 32 -9.82 -6.53 13.52
C VAL A 32 -10.12 -7.18 12.18
N ASN A 33 -11.40 -7.23 11.86
CA ASN A 33 -11.83 -7.71 10.55
C ASN A 33 -11.66 -6.58 9.55
N PRO A 34 -10.92 -6.79 8.46
CA PRO A 34 -10.75 -5.75 7.45
C PRO A 34 -12.06 -5.49 6.71
N ASN A 35 -12.32 -4.23 6.42
CA ASN A 35 -13.46 -3.84 5.61
C ASN A 35 -12.93 -3.50 4.21
N PRO A 36 -13.29 -4.29 3.18
CA PRO A 36 -12.73 -4.06 1.85
C PRO A 36 -13.04 -2.68 1.28
N VAL A 37 -14.22 -2.14 1.57
CA VAL A 37 -14.58 -0.81 1.05
C VAL A 37 -13.70 0.25 1.68
N LYS A 38 -13.45 0.17 2.98
CA LYS A 38 -12.58 1.14 3.64
C LYS A 38 -11.15 1.03 3.16
N LEU A 39 -10.66 -0.21 2.96
CA LEU A 39 -9.33 -0.42 2.42
C LEU A 39 -9.20 0.18 1.03
N LEU A 40 -10.19 -0.08 0.18
CA LEU A 40 -10.17 0.45 -1.18
C LEU A 40 -10.19 1.97 -1.20
N ASN A 41 -10.99 2.58 -0.31
CA ASN A 41 -11.09 4.03 -0.24
C ASN A 41 -9.78 4.69 0.23
N GLU A 42 -8.94 3.96 0.93
CA GLU A 42 -7.60 4.46 1.31
C GLU A 42 -6.58 4.20 0.22
N ILE A 43 -6.64 3.04 -0.40
CA ILE A 43 -5.61 2.61 -1.35
C ILE A 43 -5.79 3.25 -2.72
N TYR A 44 -7.00 3.29 -3.24
CA TYR A 44 -7.22 3.72 -4.63
C TYR A 44 -6.81 5.17 -4.89
N PRO A 45 -7.12 6.14 -4.02
CA PRO A 45 -6.65 7.51 -4.26
C PRO A 45 -5.13 7.62 -4.30
N ALA A 46 -4.43 6.77 -3.57
CA ALA A 46 -2.97 6.75 -3.63
C ALA A 46 -2.48 6.14 -4.95
N LEU A 47 -3.20 5.15 -5.48
CA LEU A 47 -2.84 4.56 -6.77
C LEU A 47 -2.99 5.55 -7.90
N THR A 48 -3.91 6.49 -7.78
CA THR A 48 -4.11 7.54 -8.78
C THR A 48 -3.30 8.80 -8.46
N LEU A 49 -2.44 8.74 -7.44
CA LEU A 49 -1.57 9.84 -7.01
C LEU A 49 -2.35 11.07 -6.55
N GLN A 50 -3.56 10.88 -6.05
CA GLN A 50 -4.39 11.98 -5.57
C GLN A 50 -4.08 12.33 -4.11
N SER A 51 -3.83 11.32 -3.29
CA SER A 51 -3.64 11.53 -1.86
C SER A 51 -2.33 10.98 -1.33
N GLY A 52 -1.55 10.35 -2.17
CA GLY A 52 -0.29 9.75 -1.74
C GLY A 52 0.26 8.82 -2.80
N ILE A 53 1.05 7.85 -2.36
CA ILE A 53 1.61 6.83 -3.25
C ILE A 53 1.58 5.48 -2.54
N VAL A 54 1.64 4.42 -3.33
CA VAL A 54 1.83 3.07 -2.81
C VAL A 54 3.12 2.53 -3.43
N GLY A 55 4.05 2.13 -2.57
CA GLY A 55 5.24 1.45 -3.02
C GLY A 55 5.04 -0.04 -2.88
N VAL A 56 5.48 -0.81 -3.86
CA VAL A 56 5.37 -2.27 -3.81
C VAL A 56 6.72 -2.91 -4.01
N VAL A 57 6.90 -4.05 -3.37
CA VAL A 57 8.11 -4.86 -3.47
C VAL A 57 7.71 -6.25 -3.91
N GLY A 58 8.40 -6.77 -4.91
CA GLY A 58 8.14 -8.12 -5.37
C GLY A 58 9.00 -8.46 -6.55
N LYS A 59 8.87 -9.69 -7.01
CA LYS A 59 9.58 -10.15 -8.19
C LYS A 59 8.85 -9.69 -9.44
N THR A 60 9.62 -9.43 -10.48
CA THR A 60 9.07 -8.99 -11.76
C THR A 60 8.04 -10.02 -12.27
N GLY A 61 6.86 -9.53 -12.62
CA GLY A 61 5.81 -10.37 -13.19
C GLY A 61 5.02 -11.18 -12.18
N GLU A 62 5.31 -11.03 -10.88
CA GLU A 62 4.59 -11.74 -9.83
C GLU A 62 3.83 -10.77 -8.95
N LYS A 63 2.97 -11.32 -8.09
CA LYS A 63 2.22 -10.50 -7.15
C LYS A 63 3.15 -9.85 -6.15
N PRO A 64 2.82 -8.65 -5.66
CA PRO A 64 3.67 -8.00 -4.67
C PRO A 64 3.74 -8.81 -3.38
N GLU A 65 4.92 -8.79 -2.76
CA GLU A 65 5.15 -9.47 -1.49
C GLU A 65 4.98 -8.51 -0.32
N ALA A 66 5.10 -7.23 -0.56
CA ALA A 66 4.92 -6.21 0.46
C ALA A 66 4.53 -4.90 -0.19
N ALA A 67 3.88 -4.05 0.58
CA ALA A 67 3.48 -2.73 0.10
C ALA A 67 3.50 -1.75 1.26
N ILE A 68 3.80 -0.49 0.94
CA ILE A 68 3.71 0.59 1.90
C ILE A 68 2.79 1.65 1.33
N LEU A 69 1.81 2.07 2.11
CA LEU A 69 0.87 3.11 1.75
C LEU A 69 1.30 4.40 2.43
N LEU A 70 1.63 5.41 1.62
CA LEU A 70 2.03 6.72 2.09
C LEU A 70 0.97 7.73 1.68
N ARG A 71 0.67 8.63 2.57
CA ARG A 71 -0.35 9.65 2.37
C ARG A 71 0.27 11.03 2.51
N VAL A 72 -0.15 11.94 1.64
CA VAL A 72 0.23 13.34 1.78
C VAL A 72 -0.62 13.97 2.88
N GLY A 73 0.05 14.57 3.85
CA GLY A 73 -0.64 15.22 4.96
C GLY A 73 0.14 16.43 5.44
N ASN A 74 -0.39 17.09 6.44
CA ASN A 74 0.27 18.23 7.06
C ASN A 74 0.40 17.97 8.54
N VAL A 75 1.56 18.34 9.09
CA VAL A 75 1.69 18.34 10.54
C VAL A 75 1.01 19.60 11.06
N TRP A 76 0.54 19.53 12.31
CA TRP A 76 -0.27 20.62 12.87
C TRP A 76 0.48 21.95 13.00
N TYR A 77 1.79 21.92 12.98
CA TYR A 77 2.59 23.12 13.20
C TYR A 77 3.25 23.66 11.93
N SER A 78 2.89 23.14 10.77
CA SER A 78 3.52 23.55 9.52
C SER A 78 2.56 23.48 8.36
N ASP A 79 2.74 24.38 7.40
CA ASP A 79 1.96 24.38 6.17
C ASP A 79 2.60 23.51 5.09
N ASN A 80 3.81 23.00 5.35
CA ASN A 80 4.48 22.16 4.36
C ASN A 80 3.88 20.76 4.35
N PRO A 81 3.56 20.23 3.16
CA PRO A 81 3.05 18.86 3.08
C PRO A 81 4.16 17.85 3.39
N VAL A 82 3.76 16.76 4.00
CA VAL A 82 4.68 15.66 4.34
C VAL A 82 4.04 14.35 3.89
N LEU A 83 4.89 13.34 3.67
CA LEU A 83 4.41 12.00 3.43
C LEU A 83 4.34 11.27 4.76
N GLU A 84 3.18 10.71 5.05
CA GLU A 84 2.96 9.95 6.28
C GLU A 84 2.75 8.49 5.94
N GLU A 85 3.33 7.61 6.73
CA GLU A 85 3.07 6.19 6.59
C GLU A 85 1.67 5.89 7.13
N ARG A 86 0.81 5.32 6.28
CA ARG A 86 -0.52 4.91 6.70
C ARG A 86 -0.56 3.44 7.04
N ALA A 87 0.14 2.63 6.27
CA ALA A 87 0.11 1.19 6.49
C ALA A 87 1.27 0.53 5.79
N ILE A 88 1.70 -0.60 6.33
CA ILE A 88 2.64 -1.50 5.69
C ILE A 88 1.98 -2.87 5.68
N PHE A 89 1.93 -3.48 4.50
CA PHE A 89 1.38 -4.82 4.33
C PHE A 89 2.50 -5.74 3.88
N VAL A 90 2.65 -6.87 4.57
CA VAL A 90 3.64 -7.88 4.20
C VAL A 90 2.90 -9.20 4.05
N HIS A 91 3.17 -9.90 2.96
CA HIS A 91 2.56 -11.20 2.72
C HIS A 91 2.96 -12.17 3.83
N PRO A 92 2.00 -12.86 4.44
CA PRO A 92 2.28 -13.79 5.53
C PRO A 92 3.22 -14.93 5.14
#